data_a0ff969e7890b7ee79d7c031c073752f
#
_entry.id   a0ff969e7890b7ee79d7c031c073752f
#
_cell.length_a   1.000
_cell.length_b   1.000
_cell.length_c   1.000
_cell.angle_alpha   90.00
_cell.angle_beta   90.00
_cell.angle_gamma   90.00
#
_symmetry.space_group_name_H-M   'P 1'
#
loop_
_entity.id
_entity.type
_entity.pdbx_description
1 polymer ?
#
loop_
_entity_poly.entity_id
_entity_poly.type
_entity_poly.pdbx_seq_one_letter_code
_entity_poly.pdbx_strand_id
1 'polypeptide(L)'
;QMDGVRVPRLSELLQLVSQPRYASACLMLELKSDPDLAHDAAARERIVSVVCDEVHRAGMADRTLLHSFDWALLAECRRQAPDLPLSFLTQLQENEHDAGEDSSILVTPDFGNPDTSVPDEVSKAGGSLWCPHFTELDEDSLAHARELGLAVAVWTVNDPDDIEAMI
;
A
#
# COMPACT_ATOMS: atom_id res chain seq x y z
N GLN A 1 13.45 -15.52 -22.53
CA GLN A 1 14.02 -16.06 -21.28
C GLN A 1 15.36 -15.36 -21.08
N MET A 2 15.48 -14.53 -20.03
CA MET A 2 16.76 -13.86 -19.70
C MET A 2 17.52 -14.80 -18.75
N ASP A 3 18.47 -15.56 -19.30
CA ASP A 3 19.29 -16.47 -18.50
C ASP A 3 20.12 -15.69 -17.47
N GLY A 4 20.04 -16.10 -16.21
CA GLY A 4 20.79 -15.50 -15.10
C GLY A 4 20.13 -14.30 -14.40
N VAL A 5 18.96 -13.85 -14.86
CA VAL A 5 18.18 -12.79 -14.16
C VAL A 5 17.27 -13.43 -13.14
N ARG A 6 17.31 -12.96 -11.91
CA ARG A 6 16.43 -13.40 -10.80
C ARG A 6 15.67 -12.22 -10.22
N VAL A 7 14.59 -12.50 -9.52
CA VAL A 7 13.89 -11.50 -8.69
C VAL A 7 14.87 -11.02 -7.61
N PRO A 8 15.09 -9.70 -7.46
CA PRO A 8 15.96 -9.18 -6.42
C PRO A 8 15.36 -9.42 -5.03
N ARG A 9 16.21 -9.54 -4.02
CA ARG A 9 15.79 -9.56 -2.63
C ARG A 9 15.52 -8.13 -2.15
N LEU A 10 14.63 -7.97 -1.17
CA LEU A 10 14.37 -6.68 -0.55
C LEU A 10 15.65 -6.00 -0.05
N SER A 11 16.52 -6.75 0.62
CA SER A 11 17.82 -6.25 1.09
C SER A 11 18.71 -5.67 -0.01
N GLU A 12 18.66 -6.21 -1.22
CA GLU A 12 19.43 -5.70 -2.37
C GLU A 12 18.86 -4.38 -2.88
N LEU A 13 17.52 -4.26 -2.92
CA LEU A 13 16.84 -3.01 -3.25
C LEU A 13 17.15 -1.93 -2.22
N LEU A 14 17.01 -2.25 -0.93
CA LEU A 14 17.31 -1.32 0.16
C LEU A 14 18.78 -0.86 0.12
N GLN A 15 19.72 -1.78 -0.10
CA GLN A 15 21.14 -1.43 -0.26
C GLN A 15 21.39 -0.52 -1.47
N LEU A 16 20.66 -0.72 -2.58
CA LEU A 16 20.76 0.16 -3.75
C LEU A 16 20.26 1.56 -3.42
N VAL A 17 19.04 1.68 -2.84
CA VAL A 17 18.38 2.97 -2.59
C VAL A 17 19.02 3.73 -1.42
N SER A 18 19.73 3.05 -0.51
CA SER A 18 20.48 3.72 0.56
C SER A 18 21.75 4.45 0.06
N GLN A 19 22.18 4.25 -1.20
CA GLN A 19 23.34 4.94 -1.74
C GLN A 19 23.11 6.45 -1.86
N PRO A 20 24.15 7.30 -1.69
CA PRO A 20 24.01 8.77 -1.69
C PRO A 20 23.34 9.35 -2.94
N ARG A 21 23.52 8.71 -4.10
CA ARG A 21 22.87 9.14 -5.37
C ARG A 21 21.36 9.02 -5.36
N TYR A 22 20.80 8.25 -4.42
CA TYR A 22 19.36 8.07 -4.24
C TYR A 22 18.84 8.65 -2.91
N ALA A 23 19.57 9.60 -2.32
CA ALA A 23 19.25 10.18 -1.01
C ALA A 23 17.84 10.79 -0.93
N SER A 24 17.29 11.28 -2.06
CA SER A 24 15.94 11.84 -2.16
C SER A 24 14.85 10.81 -2.51
N ALA A 25 15.22 9.56 -2.80
CA ALA A 25 14.23 8.54 -3.15
C ALA A 25 13.53 8.02 -1.89
N CYS A 26 12.19 7.90 -1.97
CA CYS A 26 11.37 7.22 -1.01
C CYS A 26 10.86 5.90 -1.61
N LEU A 27 10.57 4.93 -0.77
CA LEU A 27 10.03 3.64 -1.17
C LEU A 27 8.58 3.50 -0.70
N MET A 28 7.71 3.06 -1.61
CA MET A 28 6.43 2.47 -1.28
C MET A 28 6.58 0.95 -1.44
N LEU A 29 6.62 0.23 -0.34
CA LEU A 29 6.74 -1.22 -0.36
C LEU A 29 5.35 -1.85 -0.25
N GLU A 30 4.86 -2.40 -1.36
CA GLU A 30 3.61 -3.14 -1.35
C GLU A 30 3.83 -4.53 -0.78
N LEU A 31 3.09 -4.85 0.28
CA LEU A 31 3.00 -6.18 0.85
C LEU A 31 1.77 -6.88 0.25
N LYS A 32 2.01 -8.00 -0.41
CA LYS A 32 0.93 -8.82 -0.99
C LYS A 32 0.73 -10.07 -0.15
N SER A 33 -0.52 -10.34 0.22
CA SER A 33 -0.90 -11.60 0.83
C SER A 33 -0.89 -12.71 -0.22
N ASP A 34 -0.40 -13.87 0.16
CA ASP A 34 -0.70 -15.10 -0.57
C ASP A 34 -2.18 -15.46 -0.26
N PRO A 35 -3.05 -15.67 -1.28
CA PRO A 35 -4.44 -16.03 -1.07
C PRO A 35 -4.63 -17.23 -0.15
N ASP A 36 -3.78 -18.23 -0.29
CA ASP A 36 -3.82 -19.45 0.52
C ASP A 36 -3.40 -19.20 1.98
N LEU A 37 -2.67 -18.11 2.24
CA LEU A 37 -2.15 -17.72 3.55
C LEU A 37 -2.80 -16.46 4.13
N ALA A 38 -3.74 -15.85 3.42
CA ALA A 38 -4.39 -14.59 3.84
C ALA A 38 -5.07 -14.69 5.22
N HIS A 39 -5.50 -15.88 5.61
CA HIS A 39 -6.08 -16.17 6.93
C HIS A 39 -5.08 -16.72 7.96
N ASP A 40 -3.82 -16.96 7.58
CA ASP A 40 -2.77 -17.43 8.49
C ASP A 40 -2.09 -16.26 9.21
N ALA A 41 -2.50 -16.02 10.45
CA ALA A 41 -1.93 -14.96 11.29
C ALA A 41 -0.41 -15.13 11.49
N ALA A 42 0.09 -16.36 11.59
CA ALA A 42 1.52 -16.62 11.78
C ALA A 42 2.33 -16.35 10.48
N ALA A 43 1.74 -16.60 9.32
CA ALA A 43 2.35 -16.23 8.04
C ALA A 43 2.43 -14.70 7.89
N ARG A 44 1.36 -14.00 8.25
CA ARG A 44 1.29 -12.53 8.26
C ARG A 44 2.32 -11.94 9.21
N GLU A 45 2.40 -12.43 10.44
CA GLU A 45 3.40 -11.98 11.42
C GLU A 45 4.84 -12.15 10.89
N ARG A 46 5.13 -13.30 10.26
CA ARG A 46 6.47 -13.58 9.72
C ARG A 46 6.85 -12.63 8.57
N ILE A 47 5.95 -12.41 7.59
CA ILE A 47 6.28 -11.54 6.44
C ILE A 47 6.50 -10.10 6.92
N VAL A 48 5.66 -9.61 7.81
CA VAL A 48 5.79 -8.26 8.38
C VAL A 48 7.09 -8.12 9.15
N SER A 49 7.42 -9.09 10.02
CA SER A 49 8.68 -9.07 10.80
C SER A 49 9.89 -8.98 9.86
N VAL A 50 9.93 -9.82 8.83
CA VAL A 50 11.06 -9.83 7.88
C VAL A 50 11.18 -8.49 7.15
N VAL A 51 10.07 -7.92 6.67
CA VAL A 51 10.09 -6.65 5.93
C VAL A 51 10.50 -5.49 6.83
N CYS A 52 9.90 -5.37 8.00
CA CYS A 52 10.22 -4.30 8.95
C CYS A 52 11.68 -4.38 9.43
N ASP A 53 12.16 -5.57 9.75
CA ASP A 53 13.56 -5.78 10.14
C ASP A 53 14.57 -5.40 9.05
N GLU A 54 14.27 -5.73 7.79
CA GLU A 54 15.13 -5.34 6.67
C GLU A 54 15.14 -3.82 6.45
N VAL A 55 13.98 -3.15 6.54
CA VAL A 55 13.88 -1.69 6.42
C VAL A 55 14.67 -0.99 7.53
N HIS A 56 14.49 -1.40 8.78
CA HIS A 56 15.21 -0.83 9.93
C HIS A 56 16.72 -1.10 9.85
N ARG A 57 17.12 -2.32 9.50
CA ARG A 57 18.53 -2.70 9.35
C ARG A 57 19.23 -1.89 8.25
N ALA A 58 18.50 -1.53 7.21
CA ALA A 58 19.02 -0.69 6.13
C ALA A 58 19.04 0.81 6.49
N GLY A 59 18.49 1.23 7.64
CA GLY A 59 18.34 2.64 8.02
C GLY A 59 17.40 3.42 7.09
N MET A 60 16.37 2.75 6.55
CA MET A 60 15.47 3.30 5.53
C MET A 60 14.09 3.65 6.09
N ALA A 61 13.87 3.57 7.40
CA ALA A 61 12.56 3.80 8.03
C ALA A 61 11.96 5.18 7.65
N ASP A 62 12.75 6.25 7.71
CA ASP A 62 12.31 7.62 7.39
C ASP A 62 11.96 7.83 5.91
N ARG A 63 12.28 6.86 5.05
CA ARG A 63 12.09 6.93 3.59
C ARG A 63 11.30 5.76 3.02
N THR A 64 10.65 5.00 3.88
CA THR A 64 9.86 3.84 3.48
C THR A 64 8.45 3.94 4.03
N LEU A 65 7.47 3.70 3.17
CA LEU A 65 6.07 3.61 3.48
C LEU A 65 5.60 2.20 3.12
N LEU A 66 4.89 1.55 4.04
CA LEU A 66 4.31 0.22 3.79
C LEU A 66 2.91 0.36 3.20
N HIS A 67 2.60 -0.46 2.22
CA HIS A 67 1.47 -0.29 1.32
C HIS A 67 0.80 -1.64 1.06
N SER A 68 -0.52 -1.75 1.17
CA SER A 68 -1.23 -3.01 0.93
C SER A 68 -2.72 -2.82 0.73
N PHE A 69 -3.32 -3.76 -0.01
CA PHE A 69 -4.77 -4.00 -0.02
C PHE A 69 -5.20 -4.85 1.19
N ASP A 70 -4.31 -5.68 1.73
CA ASP A 70 -4.60 -6.46 2.94
C ASP A 70 -4.41 -5.60 4.20
N TRP A 71 -5.52 -5.04 4.68
CA TRP A 71 -5.54 -4.20 5.87
C TRP A 71 -5.14 -4.95 7.15
N ALA A 72 -5.27 -6.28 7.16
CA ALA A 72 -4.78 -7.07 8.28
C ALA A 72 -3.23 -7.16 8.30
N LEU A 73 -2.57 -7.14 7.11
CA LEU A 73 -1.11 -6.96 7.04
C LEU A 73 -0.70 -5.59 7.57
N LEU A 74 -1.43 -4.52 7.20
CA LEU A 74 -1.13 -3.16 7.68
C LEU A 74 -1.35 -3.02 9.19
N ALA A 75 -2.39 -3.66 9.74
CA ALA A 75 -2.60 -3.71 11.19
C ALA A 75 -1.43 -4.40 11.91
N GLU A 76 -0.89 -5.47 11.32
CA GLU A 76 0.29 -6.15 11.84
C GLU A 76 1.56 -5.30 11.71
N CYS A 77 1.74 -4.57 10.59
CA CYS A 77 2.82 -3.60 10.42
C CYS A 77 2.78 -2.53 11.51
N ARG A 78 1.60 -1.97 11.81
CA ARG A 78 1.41 -1.00 12.89
C ARG A 78 1.80 -1.55 14.27
N ARG A 79 1.50 -2.83 14.52
CA ARG A 79 1.85 -3.50 15.78
C ARG A 79 3.36 -3.69 15.93
N GLN A 80 4.06 -4.08 14.84
CA GLN A 80 5.49 -4.42 14.89
C GLN A 80 6.41 -3.21 14.67
N ALA A 81 6.01 -2.26 13.82
CA ALA A 81 6.81 -1.11 13.42
C ALA A 81 5.94 0.16 13.34
N PRO A 82 5.52 0.71 14.51
CA PRO A 82 4.62 1.86 14.56
C PRO A 82 5.23 3.17 14.03
N ASP A 83 6.53 3.19 13.81
CA ASP A 83 7.29 4.29 13.22
C ASP A 83 7.23 4.32 11.68
N LEU A 84 6.85 3.21 11.04
CA LEU A 84 6.69 3.17 9.59
C LEU A 84 5.30 3.70 9.19
N PRO A 85 5.23 4.69 8.29
CA PRO A 85 3.95 5.18 7.79
C PRO A 85 3.25 4.10 6.94
N LEU A 86 1.91 4.10 7.00
CA LEU A 86 1.07 3.12 6.33
C LEU A 86 0.23 3.77 5.24
N SER A 87 0.15 3.12 4.09
CA SER A 87 -0.71 3.46 2.96
C SER A 87 -1.73 2.36 2.71
N PHE A 88 -2.96 2.76 2.61
CA PHE A 88 -4.11 1.87 2.43
C PHE A 88 -4.59 1.92 0.98
N LEU A 89 -4.32 0.85 0.23
CA LEU A 89 -4.89 0.63 -1.09
C LEU A 89 -6.37 0.26 -0.95
N THR A 90 -7.20 0.87 -1.79
CA THR A 90 -8.62 0.56 -1.84
C THR A 90 -9.12 0.47 -3.28
N GLN A 91 -10.06 -0.45 -3.49
CA GLN A 91 -10.83 -0.60 -4.71
C GLN A 91 -12.21 -1.11 -4.31
N LEU A 92 -13.25 -0.30 -4.56
CA LEU A 92 -14.62 -0.60 -4.15
C LEU A 92 -15.38 -1.43 -5.20
N GLN A 93 -14.96 -1.35 -6.45
CA GLN A 93 -15.60 -2.04 -7.57
C GLN A 93 -14.58 -2.85 -8.35
N GLU A 94 -14.97 -4.05 -8.74
CA GLU A 94 -14.22 -4.81 -9.72
C GLU A 94 -14.35 -4.11 -11.08
N ASN A 95 -13.28 -3.52 -11.56
CA ASN A 95 -13.24 -2.99 -12.92
C ASN A 95 -13.10 -4.17 -13.89
N GLU A 96 -13.92 -4.20 -14.94
CA GLU A 96 -13.87 -5.25 -15.99
C GLU A 96 -12.48 -5.40 -16.64
N HIS A 97 -11.62 -4.38 -16.52
CA HIS A 97 -10.26 -4.38 -17.06
C HIS A 97 -9.24 -5.08 -16.15
N ASP A 98 -9.54 -5.21 -14.85
CA ASP A 98 -8.65 -5.83 -13.85
C ASP A 98 -9.09 -7.24 -13.47
N ALA A 99 -10.09 -7.80 -14.16
CA ALA A 99 -10.58 -9.17 -14.00
C ALA A 99 -9.55 -10.23 -14.46
N GLY A 100 -8.33 -10.15 -13.92
CA GLY A 100 -7.38 -11.26 -13.89
C GLY A 100 -7.77 -12.24 -12.80
N GLU A 101 -7.21 -13.44 -12.82
CA GLU A 101 -7.50 -14.53 -11.87
C GLU A 101 -7.27 -14.21 -10.38
N ASP A 102 -6.90 -12.95 -10.05
CA ASP A 102 -6.45 -12.50 -8.72
C ASP A 102 -7.30 -11.35 -8.12
N SER A 103 -8.50 -11.09 -8.68
CA SER A 103 -9.34 -9.95 -8.29
C SER A 103 -9.82 -9.99 -6.82
N SER A 104 -9.88 -11.17 -6.22
CA SER A 104 -10.37 -11.35 -4.83
C SER A 104 -9.48 -10.71 -3.75
N ILE A 105 -8.23 -10.37 -4.09
CA ILE A 105 -7.25 -9.78 -3.14
C ILE A 105 -7.28 -8.24 -3.17
N LEU A 106 -7.87 -7.67 -4.21
CA LEU A 106 -7.84 -6.23 -4.46
C LEU A 106 -9.02 -5.46 -3.85
N VAL A 107 -10.02 -6.18 -3.34
CA VAL A 107 -11.25 -5.55 -2.85
C VAL A 107 -11.03 -4.95 -1.47
N THR A 108 -11.40 -3.68 -1.33
CA THR A 108 -11.47 -3.00 -0.02
C THR A 108 -12.29 -3.82 0.97
N PRO A 109 -11.88 -3.94 2.23
CA PRO A 109 -12.64 -4.65 3.24
C PRO A 109 -14.09 -4.18 3.30
N ASP A 110 -15.03 -5.11 3.50
CA ASP A 110 -16.41 -4.78 3.80
C ASP A 110 -16.50 -4.22 5.22
N PHE A 111 -16.83 -2.94 5.33
CA PHE A 111 -17.01 -2.27 6.63
C PHE A 111 -18.41 -2.48 7.22
N GLY A 112 -19.24 -3.31 6.59
CA GLY A 112 -20.58 -3.66 7.08
C GLY A 112 -21.64 -2.56 7.01
N ASN A 113 -21.26 -1.41 6.45
CA ASN A 113 -22.17 -0.28 6.25
C ASN A 113 -21.86 0.43 4.91
N PRO A 114 -22.81 0.46 3.96
CA PRO A 114 -22.61 1.11 2.66
C PRO A 114 -22.39 2.63 2.76
N ASP A 115 -22.78 3.24 3.87
CA ASP A 115 -22.60 4.68 4.12
C ASP A 115 -21.24 4.98 4.80
N THR A 116 -20.39 3.98 5.00
CA THR A 116 -19.09 4.17 5.64
C THR A 116 -18.15 4.92 4.69
N SER A 117 -17.60 6.03 5.17
CA SER A 117 -16.56 6.76 4.47
C SER A 117 -15.25 5.99 4.53
N VAL A 118 -14.69 5.64 3.36
CA VAL A 118 -13.40 4.96 3.29
C VAL A 118 -12.27 5.77 3.93
N PRO A 119 -12.15 7.10 3.71
CA PRO A 119 -11.19 7.93 4.43
C PRO A 119 -11.28 7.83 5.95
N ASP A 120 -12.51 7.76 6.52
CA ASP A 120 -12.69 7.57 7.96
C ASP A 120 -12.09 6.25 8.46
N GLU A 121 -12.32 5.16 7.71
CA GLU A 121 -11.78 3.84 8.10
C GLU A 121 -10.26 3.79 7.95
N VAL A 122 -9.69 4.40 6.91
CA VAL A 122 -8.24 4.56 6.77
C VAL A 122 -7.65 5.34 7.94
N SER A 123 -8.28 6.45 8.32
CA SER A 123 -7.86 7.26 9.47
C SER A 123 -7.95 6.49 10.79
N LYS A 124 -9.07 5.78 11.05
CA LYS A 124 -9.24 4.92 12.23
C LYS A 124 -8.22 3.79 12.28
N ALA A 125 -7.90 3.18 11.14
CA ALA A 125 -6.86 2.18 11.03
C ALA A 125 -5.44 2.77 11.21
N GLY A 126 -5.33 4.11 11.27
CA GLY A 126 -4.09 4.84 11.47
C GLY A 126 -3.24 4.95 10.22
N GLY A 127 -3.88 5.04 9.09
CA GLY A 127 -3.25 5.35 7.82
C GLY A 127 -2.63 6.74 7.83
N SER A 128 -1.53 6.88 7.09
CA SER A 128 -0.92 8.16 6.76
C SER A 128 -1.26 8.58 5.33
N LEU A 129 -1.61 7.61 4.49
CA LEU A 129 -1.94 7.81 3.09
C LEU A 129 -3.10 6.89 2.70
N TRP A 130 -4.12 7.46 2.07
CA TRP A 130 -5.16 6.73 1.37
C TRP A 130 -4.82 6.64 -0.12
N CYS A 131 -4.95 5.44 -0.69
CA CYS A 131 -4.58 5.19 -2.08
C CYS A 131 -5.71 4.46 -2.82
N PRO A 132 -6.76 5.19 -3.25
CA PRO A 132 -7.88 4.62 -4.01
C PRO A 132 -7.52 4.37 -5.47
N HIS A 133 -8.31 3.51 -6.14
CA HIS A 133 -8.33 3.50 -7.59
C HIS A 133 -8.80 4.87 -8.11
N PHE A 134 -8.14 5.41 -9.13
CA PHE A 134 -8.35 6.81 -9.56
C PHE A 134 -9.79 7.10 -9.99
N THR A 135 -10.53 6.11 -10.53
CA THR A 135 -11.92 6.27 -10.95
C THR A 135 -12.90 6.37 -9.76
N GLU A 136 -12.46 6.08 -8.55
CA GLU A 136 -13.27 6.09 -7.33
C GLU A 136 -13.04 7.34 -6.48
N LEU A 137 -12.07 8.18 -6.87
CA LEU A 137 -11.78 9.43 -6.16
C LEU A 137 -12.65 10.56 -6.71
N ASP A 138 -13.44 11.17 -5.84
CA ASP A 138 -14.18 12.40 -6.12
C ASP A 138 -13.71 13.56 -5.24
N GLU A 139 -14.20 14.78 -5.54
CA GLU A 139 -13.82 15.99 -4.82
C GLU A 139 -14.22 15.95 -3.33
N ASP A 140 -15.35 15.37 -3.01
CA ASP A 140 -15.88 15.32 -1.64
C ASP A 140 -15.04 14.37 -0.78
N SER A 141 -14.75 13.17 -1.27
CA SER A 141 -13.90 12.19 -0.59
C SER A 141 -12.46 12.65 -0.45
N LEU A 142 -11.93 13.36 -1.47
CA LEU A 142 -10.61 14.00 -1.41
C LEU A 142 -10.55 15.09 -0.33
N ALA A 143 -11.56 15.97 -0.29
CA ALA A 143 -11.65 17.02 0.71
C ALA A 143 -11.73 16.43 2.13
N HIS A 144 -12.59 15.42 2.30
CA HIS A 144 -12.75 14.74 3.59
C HIS A 144 -11.47 14.03 4.04
N ALA A 145 -10.77 13.33 3.14
CA ALA A 145 -9.48 12.72 3.46
C ALA A 145 -8.44 13.76 3.95
N ARG A 146 -8.41 14.93 3.30
CA ARG A 146 -7.54 16.04 3.70
C ARG A 146 -7.91 16.62 5.07
N GLU A 147 -9.21 16.73 5.39
CA GLU A 147 -9.69 17.14 6.72
C GLU A 147 -9.24 16.18 7.82
N LEU A 148 -9.19 14.88 7.50
CA LEU A 148 -8.68 13.84 8.40
C LEU A 148 -7.13 13.82 8.49
N GLY A 149 -6.45 14.66 7.72
CA GLY A 149 -4.98 14.72 7.69
C GLY A 149 -4.33 13.61 6.88
N LEU A 150 -5.08 12.90 6.05
CA LEU A 150 -4.54 11.88 5.15
C LEU A 150 -3.90 12.54 3.92
N ALA A 151 -2.73 12.05 3.53
CA ALA A 151 -2.28 12.23 2.16
C ALA A 151 -3.12 11.33 1.24
N VAL A 152 -3.26 11.74 -0.03
CA VAL A 152 -3.98 10.96 -1.04
C VAL A 152 -3.09 10.75 -2.24
N ALA A 153 -3.01 9.52 -2.73
CA ALA A 153 -2.41 9.15 -4.00
C ALA A 153 -3.35 8.20 -4.73
N VAL A 154 -3.32 8.21 -6.04
CA VAL A 154 -4.19 7.33 -6.84
C VAL A 154 -3.37 6.32 -7.65
N TRP A 155 -3.99 5.21 -8.02
CA TRP A 155 -3.43 4.13 -8.84
C TRP A 155 -4.52 3.63 -9.82
N THR A 156 -4.24 2.98 -10.94
CA THR A 156 -3.02 3.14 -11.72
C THR A 156 -3.33 4.06 -12.87
N VAL A 157 -2.81 5.27 -12.88
CA VAL A 157 -3.12 6.30 -13.87
C VAL A 157 -2.04 6.27 -14.96
N ASN A 158 -2.41 5.84 -16.17
CA ASN A 158 -1.48 5.68 -17.29
C ASN A 158 -1.83 6.57 -18.50
N ASP A 159 -3.10 6.96 -18.63
CA ASP A 159 -3.53 7.83 -19.73
C ASP A 159 -3.12 9.28 -19.43
N PRO A 160 -2.57 10.03 -20.41
CA PRO A 160 -2.16 11.41 -20.21
C PRO A 160 -3.30 12.34 -19.77
N ASP A 161 -4.52 12.14 -20.28
CA ASP A 161 -5.68 12.97 -19.94
C ASP A 161 -6.12 12.70 -18.49
N ASP A 162 -6.07 11.43 -18.05
CA ASP A 162 -6.34 11.05 -16.66
C ASP A 162 -5.27 11.58 -15.72
N ILE A 163 -3.99 11.55 -16.11
CA ILE A 163 -2.90 12.12 -15.32
C ILE A 163 -3.13 13.63 -15.12
N GLU A 164 -3.51 14.37 -16.19
CA GLU A 164 -3.79 15.81 -16.10
C GLU A 164 -4.99 16.09 -15.18
N ALA A 165 -6.01 15.22 -15.19
CA ALA A 165 -7.19 15.37 -14.34
C ALA A 165 -6.90 15.11 -12.84
N MET A 166 -5.85 14.36 -12.51
CA MET A 166 -5.48 13.98 -11.14
C MET A 166 -4.45 14.93 -10.49
N ILE A 167 -3.94 15.93 -11.21
CA ILE A 167 -2.96 16.93 -10.72
C ILE A 167 -3.66 18.22 -10.27
#